data_90436fcdefc6b10f735454ccc09d8012
#
_entry.id   90436fcdefc6b10f735454ccc09d8012
#
_cell.length_a   1.000
_cell.length_b   1.000
_cell.length_c   1.000
_cell.angle_alpha   90.00
_cell.angle_beta   90.00
_cell.angle_gamma   90.00
#
_symmetry.space_group_name_H-M   'P 1'
#
loop_
_entity.id
_entity.type
_entity.pdbx_description
1 polymer ?
#
loop_
_entity_poly.entity_id
_entity_poly.type
_entity_poly.pdbx_seq_one_letter_code
_entity_poly.pdbx_strand_id
1 'polypeptide(L)'
;MNENRDTLKEILLKIPFHIRCCLVSGILWGIITHAYMLTNKLPNWDDINNVGGYAVGSEFGRWFLKYVNPLDGIWSVPWLSGIFSIVLISTAACFVLSTLHLKSTTSAILIPLMMLSFPSMCSLFTFMFTADCYAVGILLACAGAWLIRKYRFGFLPGIVCLVLSMGIYQAYLCLALGILVMGLFLDMLEENSRTADVFRRGVKAFVVACISVVIYTIVSRIVYPQLDAYNGLDQMGKIDLIRLPRLILRSYKWVVQYFILKPFSFVTAAAWALNVASCLLTAGLVIAFFIRKKIYKNSGSAILYIFLAMMVPLAMGSIIIMAPDASISMLMLYQYH
;
A
#
# COMPACT_ATOMS: atom_id res chain seq x y z
N MET A 1 -21.57 30.60 -18.20
CA MET A 1 -21.45 29.80 -16.95
C MET A 1 -22.07 28.40 -17.04
N ASN A 2 -23.00 28.14 -17.98
CA ASN A 2 -23.65 26.83 -18.14
C ASN A 2 -22.83 25.81 -18.96
N GLU A 3 -22.08 26.22 -19.96
CA GLU A 3 -21.28 25.30 -20.81
C GLU A 3 -20.25 24.51 -20.03
N ASN A 4 -19.58 25.11 -19.02
CA ASN A 4 -18.63 24.41 -18.20
C ASN A 4 -19.25 23.38 -17.22
N ARG A 5 -20.51 23.56 -16.81
CA ARG A 5 -21.19 22.60 -15.93
C ARG A 5 -21.63 21.34 -16.69
N ASP A 6 -22.05 21.46 -17.91
CA ASP A 6 -22.45 20.32 -18.72
C ASP A 6 -21.23 19.46 -19.11
N THR A 7 -20.12 20.10 -19.43
CA THR A 7 -18.86 19.41 -19.73
C THR A 7 -18.32 18.61 -18.52
N LEU A 8 -18.38 19.18 -17.31
CA LEU A 8 -17.93 18.48 -16.09
C LEU A 8 -18.83 17.28 -15.75
N LYS A 9 -20.15 17.45 -15.90
CA LYS A 9 -21.13 16.37 -15.72
C LYS A 9 -20.91 15.24 -16.72
N GLU A 10 -20.68 15.57 -17.98
CA GLU A 10 -20.38 14.59 -19.02
C GLU A 10 -19.09 13.83 -18.77
N ILE A 11 -18.04 14.51 -18.30
CA ILE A 11 -16.78 13.86 -17.92
C ILE A 11 -17.00 12.91 -16.75
N LEU A 12 -17.71 13.35 -15.71
CA LEU A 12 -18.04 12.52 -14.57
C LEU A 12 -18.88 11.29 -14.93
N LEU A 13 -19.81 11.43 -15.89
CA LEU A 13 -20.63 10.32 -16.37
C LEU A 13 -19.83 9.29 -17.18
N LYS A 14 -18.71 9.66 -17.80
CA LYS A 14 -17.80 8.74 -18.48
C LYS A 14 -17.02 7.83 -17.51
N ILE A 15 -16.89 8.24 -16.24
CA ILE A 15 -16.23 7.41 -15.21
C ILE A 15 -17.20 6.27 -14.80
N PRO A 16 -16.76 5.00 -14.80
CA PRO A 16 -17.59 3.87 -14.40
C PRO A 16 -18.22 4.07 -13.01
N PHE A 17 -19.47 3.64 -12.84
CA PHE A 17 -20.23 3.83 -11.59
C PHE A 17 -19.49 3.31 -10.36
N HIS A 18 -18.88 2.12 -10.44
CA HIS A 18 -18.15 1.53 -9.32
C HIS A 18 -16.91 2.35 -8.90
N ILE A 19 -16.26 3.04 -9.84
CA ILE A 19 -15.14 3.94 -9.51
C ILE A 19 -15.65 5.21 -8.81
N ARG A 20 -16.75 5.81 -9.30
CA ARG A 20 -17.37 6.95 -8.62
C ARG A 20 -17.86 6.58 -7.23
N CYS A 21 -18.49 5.41 -7.09
CA CYS A 21 -18.92 4.87 -5.80
C CYS A 21 -17.73 4.69 -4.85
N CYS A 22 -16.61 4.15 -5.33
CA CYS A 22 -15.39 3.97 -4.55
C CYS A 22 -14.84 5.30 -4.04
N LEU A 23 -14.73 6.30 -4.91
CA LEU A 23 -14.21 7.62 -4.54
C LEU A 23 -15.11 8.30 -3.50
N VAL A 24 -16.41 8.35 -3.75
CA VAL A 24 -17.39 9.01 -2.86
C VAL A 24 -17.45 8.29 -1.51
N SER A 25 -17.55 6.96 -1.50
CA SER A 25 -17.57 6.19 -0.26
C SER A 25 -16.27 6.35 0.53
N GLY A 26 -15.11 6.40 -0.14
CA GLY A 26 -13.84 6.65 0.51
C GLY A 26 -13.79 8.01 1.20
N ILE A 27 -14.19 9.08 0.52
CA ILE A 27 -14.26 10.42 1.12
C ILE A 27 -15.20 10.43 2.33
N LEU A 28 -16.40 9.83 2.19
CA LEU A 28 -17.37 9.78 3.28
C LEU A 28 -16.83 8.98 4.48
N TRP A 29 -16.29 7.77 4.25
CA TRP A 29 -15.71 6.96 5.31
C TRP A 29 -14.51 7.62 5.97
N GLY A 30 -13.63 8.25 5.18
CA GLY A 30 -12.48 8.97 5.70
C GLY A 30 -12.90 10.12 6.62
N ILE A 31 -13.88 10.93 6.22
CA ILE A 31 -14.40 12.02 7.05
C ILE A 31 -15.03 11.47 8.34
N ILE A 32 -15.90 10.45 8.23
CA ILE A 32 -16.59 9.87 9.40
C ILE A 32 -15.57 9.27 10.39
N THR A 33 -14.63 8.46 9.89
CA THR A 33 -13.67 7.74 10.73
C THR A 33 -12.69 8.69 11.42
N HIS A 34 -12.29 9.77 10.74
CA HIS A 34 -11.26 10.68 11.22
C HIS A 34 -11.79 12.06 11.63
N ALA A 35 -13.12 12.24 11.72
CA ALA A 35 -13.74 13.52 12.07
C ALA A 35 -13.13 14.18 13.30
N TYR A 36 -12.84 13.40 14.33
CA TYR A 36 -12.23 13.91 15.56
C TYR A 36 -10.80 14.43 15.33
N MET A 37 -9.99 13.71 14.54
CA MET A 37 -8.61 14.15 14.22
C MET A 37 -8.58 15.33 13.27
N LEU A 38 -9.58 15.47 12.39
CA LEU A 38 -9.70 16.61 11.47
C LEU A 38 -10.05 17.90 12.18
N THR A 39 -10.80 17.80 13.29
CA THR A 39 -11.28 18.96 14.07
C THR A 39 -10.42 19.25 15.30
N ASN A 40 -9.60 18.28 15.72
CA ASN A 40 -8.74 18.41 16.90
C ASN A 40 -7.33 17.96 16.54
N LYS A 41 -6.34 18.80 16.79
CA LYS A 41 -4.95 18.41 16.60
C LYS A 41 -4.53 17.41 17.68
N LEU A 42 -4.26 16.17 17.27
CA LEU A 42 -3.73 15.08 18.12
C LEU A 42 -2.30 14.74 17.69
N PRO A 43 -1.34 15.62 18.03
CA PRO A 43 0.02 15.46 17.54
C PRO A 43 0.75 14.34 18.29
N ASN A 44 1.67 13.68 17.60
CA ASN A 44 2.73 12.95 18.27
C ASN A 44 3.93 13.86 18.56
N TRP A 45 5.00 13.29 19.12
CA TRP A 45 6.22 14.03 19.43
C TRP A 45 6.83 14.70 18.18
N ASP A 46 6.86 13.98 17.05
CA ASP A 46 7.45 14.50 15.82
C ASP A 46 6.63 15.66 15.24
N ASP A 47 5.29 15.59 15.30
CA ASP A 47 4.41 16.68 14.83
C ASP A 47 4.56 17.95 15.69
N ILE A 48 4.78 17.79 17.01
CA ILE A 48 5.01 18.93 17.92
C ILE A 48 6.35 19.61 17.59
N ASN A 49 7.41 18.83 17.37
CA ASN A 49 8.74 19.36 17.12
C ASN A 49 8.93 19.93 15.71
N ASN A 50 8.09 19.54 14.77
CA ASN A 50 8.21 19.89 13.36
C ASN A 50 7.10 20.82 12.86
N VAL A 51 6.44 21.56 13.75
CA VAL A 51 5.49 22.62 13.37
C VAL A 51 6.23 23.66 12.51
N GLY A 52 5.81 23.81 11.27
CA GLY A 52 6.50 24.65 10.28
C GLY A 52 7.79 24.03 9.74
N GLY A 53 8.09 22.76 10.03
CA GLY A 53 9.24 22.03 9.50
C GLY A 53 9.06 21.67 8.03
N TYR A 54 10.10 21.88 7.23
CA TYR A 54 10.10 21.58 5.81
C TYR A 54 10.88 20.30 5.53
N ALA A 55 10.21 19.34 4.86
CA ALA A 55 10.80 18.08 4.37
C ALA A 55 11.57 17.28 5.44
N VAL A 56 11.07 17.29 6.67
CA VAL A 56 11.67 16.59 7.81
C VAL A 56 11.72 15.09 7.55
N GLY A 57 12.88 14.47 7.77
CA GLY A 57 13.13 13.03 7.55
C GLY A 57 13.56 12.69 6.12
N SER A 58 13.83 13.69 5.26
CA SER A 58 14.35 13.46 3.90
C SER A 58 15.71 12.76 3.91
N GLU A 59 16.53 13.02 4.91
CA GLU A 59 17.87 12.46 5.16
C GLU A 59 17.87 10.94 5.42
N PHE A 60 16.71 10.38 5.73
CA PHE A 60 16.52 8.93 5.89
C PHE A 60 16.18 8.19 4.58
N GLY A 61 16.57 8.77 3.44
CA GLY A 61 16.28 8.25 2.11
C GLY A 61 14.88 8.60 1.59
N ARG A 62 14.18 9.51 2.26
CA ARG A 62 12.85 10.01 1.85
C ARG A 62 12.97 11.29 1.02
N TRP A 63 13.87 11.29 0.06
CA TRP A 63 14.31 12.44 -0.71
C TRP A 63 13.17 13.14 -1.49
N PHE A 64 12.07 12.44 -1.78
CA PHE A 64 10.97 13.03 -2.53
C PHE A 64 10.03 13.86 -1.63
N LEU A 65 10.09 13.73 -0.30
CA LEU A 65 9.31 14.54 0.64
C LEU A 65 9.47 16.04 0.39
N LYS A 66 10.69 16.51 0.13
CA LYS A 66 10.96 17.94 -0.11
C LYS A 66 10.23 18.54 -1.31
N TYR A 67 9.82 17.72 -2.27
CA TYR A 67 9.09 18.17 -3.45
C TYR A 67 7.57 18.13 -3.27
N VAL A 68 7.09 17.30 -2.34
CA VAL A 68 5.66 17.11 -2.06
C VAL A 68 5.20 17.98 -0.89
N ASN A 69 6.05 18.18 0.11
CA ASN A 69 5.73 18.92 1.34
C ASN A 69 5.14 20.34 1.11
N PRO A 70 5.48 21.09 0.04
CA PRO A 70 4.87 22.39 -0.19
C PRO A 70 3.41 22.37 -0.64
N LEU A 71 2.79 21.20 -0.88
CA LEU A 71 1.43 21.12 -1.45
C LEU A 71 0.34 21.68 -0.53
N ASP A 72 0.48 21.49 0.79
CA ASP A 72 -0.46 22.01 1.80
C ASP A 72 0.14 23.18 2.62
N GLY A 73 1.35 23.60 2.27
CA GLY A 73 2.16 24.51 3.06
C GLY A 73 3.02 23.78 4.09
N ILE A 74 3.74 24.54 4.88
CA ILE A 74 4.64 24.00 5.91
C ILE A 74 3.95 23.86 7.29
N TRP A 75 2.65 24.14 7.36
CA TRP A 75 1.92 24.16 8.61
C TRP A 75 1.11 22.88 8.80
N SER A 76 1.25 22.25 9.96
CA SER A 76 0.46 21.09 10.34
C SER A 76 -0.98 21.50 10.67
N VAL A 77 -1.84 21.57 9.64
CA VAL A 77 -3.25 21.96 9.74
C VAL A 77 -4.15 20.76 9.58
N PRO A 78 -4.76 20.21 10.65
CA PRO A 78 -5.45 18.91 10.62
C PRO A 78 -6.54 18.80 9.56
N TRP A 79 -7.41 19.81 9.43
CA TRP A 79 -8.50 19.76 8.44
C TRP A 79 -7.98 19.85 6.99
N LEU A 80 -6.92 20.60 6.73
CA LEU A 80 -6.37 20.76 5.39
C LEU A 80 -5.60 19.51 4.97
N SER A 81 -4.50 19.18 5.68
CA SER A 81 -3.66 18.00 5.40
C SER A 81 -4.47 16.70 5.49
N GLY A 82 -5.43 16.63 6.44
CA GLY A 82 -6.31 15.48 6.61
C GLY A 82 -7.29 15.28 5.46
N ILE A 83 -7.97 16.33 4.97
CA ILE A 83 -8.87 16.23 3.82
C ILE A 83 -8.09 15.88 2.56
N PHE A 84 -6.93 16.52 2.32
CA PHE A 84 -6.04 16.15 1.22
C PHE A 84 -5.68 14.67 1.27
N SER A 85 -5.25 14.17 2.42
CA SER A 85 -4.91 12.76 2.62
C SER A 85 -6.07 11.83 2.32
N ILE A 86 -7.28 12.15 2.81
CA ILE A 86 -8.50 11.36 2.56
C ILE A 86 -8.82 11.28 1.07
N VAL A 87 -8.77 12.40 0.34
CA VAL A 87 -9.03 12.44 -1.11
C VAL A 87 -8.00 11.62 -1.88
N LEU A 88 -6.71 11.77 -1.55
CA LEU A 88 -5.63 11.03 -2.19
C LEU A 88 -5.74 9.52 -1.95
N ILE A 89 -6.03 9.09 -0.72
CA ILE A 89 -6.19 7.67 -0.39
C ILE A 89 -7.47 7.10 -1.00
N SER A 90 -8.56 7.86 -1.05
CA SER A 90 -9.78 7.45 -1.76
C SER A 90 -9.52 7.26 -3.26
N THR A 91 -8.67 8.10 -3.85
CA THR A 91 -8.21 7.94 -5.23
C THR A 91 -7.31 6.71 -5.39
N ALA A 92 -6.43 6.45 -4.42
CA ALA A 92 -5.62 5.23 -4.38
C ALA A 92 -6.49 3.97 -4.34
N ALA A 93 -7.58 3.98 -3.55
CA ALA A 93 -8.56 2.89 -3.51
C ALA A 93 -9.21 2.60 -4.87
N CYS A 94 -9.45 3.63 -5.68
CA CYS A 94 -9.92 3.45 -7.06
C CYS A 94 -8.89 2.72 -7.94
N PHE A 95 -7.60 2.99 -7.75
CA PHE A 95 -6.54 2.23 -8.44
C PHE A 95 -6.47 0.78 -7.96
N VAL A 96 -6.62 0.52 -6.66
CA VAL A 96 -6.68 -0.85 -6.11
C VAL A 96 -7.87 -1.60 -6.72
N LEU A 97 -9.08 -1.03 -6.65
CA LEU A 97 -10.30 -1.62 -7.23
C LEU A 97 -10.11 -1.97 -8.72
N SER A 98 -9.51 -1.05 -9.48
CA SER A 98 -9.24 -1.24 -10.92
C SER A 98 -8.16 -2.29 -11.16
N THR A 99 -7.12 -2.36 -10.33
CA THR A 99 -6.01 -3.31 -10.44
C THR A 99 -6.48 -4.74 -10.17
N LEU A 100 -7.42 -4.91 -9.23
CA LEU A 100 -8.00 -6.21 -8.87
C LEU A 100 -9.20 -6.59 -9.74
N HIS A 101 -9.55 -5.77 -10.76
CA HIS A 101 -10.69 -5.98 -11.66
C HIS A 101 -12.05 -6.14 -10.95
N LEU A 102 -12.20 -5.54 -9.76
CA LEU A 102 -13.42 -5.61 -8.97
C LEU A 102 -14.43 -4.56 -9.43
N LYS A 103 -15.67 -4.99 -9.76
CA LYS A 103 -16.72 -4.12 -10.31
C LYS A 103 -17.97 -4.05 -9.43
N SER A 104 -18.02 -4.84 -8.34
CA SER A 104 -19.19 -4.85 -7.46
C SER A 104 -19.29 -3.57 -6.63
N THR A 105 -20.50 -3.11 -6.34
CA THR A 105 -20.74 -1.98 -5.44
C THR A 105 -20.22 -2.27 -4.03
N THR A 106 -20.34 -3.51 -3.58
CA THR A 106 -19.81 -3.93 -2.28
C THR A 106 -18.30 -3.72 -2.20
N SER A 107 -17.54 -4.18 -3.21
CA SER A 107 -16.08 -3.96 -3.26
C SER A 107 -15.74 -2.47 -3.34
N ALA A 108 -16.53 -1.69 -4.09
CA ALA A 108 -16.34 -0.25 -4.21
C ALA A 108 -16.56 0.51 -2.88
N ILE A 109 -17.33 -0.04 -1.96
CA ILE A 109 -17.53 0.52 -0.62
C ILE A 109 -16.48 -0.01 0.38
N LEU A 110 -16.22 -1.33 0.36
CA LEU A 110 -15.37 -1.96 1.36
C LEU A 110 -13.88 -1.63 1.21
N ILE A 111 -13.36 -1.56 -0.03
CA ILE A 111 -11.94 -1.28 -0.24
C ILE A 111 -11.53 0.07 0.37
N PRO A 112 -12.17 1.21 0.02
CA PRO A 112 -11.79 2.48 0.62
C PRO A 112 -12.09 2.54 2.12
N LEU A 113 -13.14 1.85 2.61
CA LEU A 113 -13.40 1.72 4.04
C LEU A 113 -12.21 1.04 4.74
N MET A 114 -11.73 -0.09 4.24
CA MET A 114 -10.57 -0.79 4.81
C MET A 114 -9.32 0.09 4.76
N MET A 115 -9.02 0.72 3.63
CA MET A 115 -7.84 1.56 3.47
C MET A 115 -7.83 2.76 4.41
N LEU A 116 -8.99 3.35 4.72
CA LEU A 116 -9.10 4.56 5.53
C LEU A 116 -9.36 4.30 7.02
N SER A 117 -9.94 3.15 7.39
CA SER A 117 -10.20 2.82 8.80
C SER A 117 -9.13 1.94 9.45
N PHE A 118 -8.11 1.52 8.71
CA PHE A 118 -7.04 0.68 9.25
C PHE A 118 -6.22 1.44 10.30
N PRO A 119 -5.76 0.78 11.39
CA PRO A 119 -5.06 1.45 12.48
C PRO A 119 -3.82 2.26 12.08
N SER A 120 -3.12 1.88 11.01
CA SER A 120 -1.98 2.67 10.51
C SER A 120 -2.38 4.03 9.95
N MET A 121 -3.65 4.23 9.55
CA MET A 121 -4.17 5.56 9.19
C MET A 121 -4.25 6.48 10.40
N CYS A 122 -4.67 5.97 11.55
CA CYS A 122 -4.63 6.75 12.79
C CYS A 122 -3.19 7.16 13.13
N SER A 123 -2.24 6.22 12.96
CA SER A 123 -0.82 6.53 13.13
C SER A 123 -0.34 7.58 12.12
N LEU A 124 -0.74 7.48 10.85
CA LEU A 124 -0.38 8.46 9.82
C LEU A 124 -0.87 9.86 10.19
N PHE A 125 -2.10 9.99 10.66
CA PHE A 125 -2.66 11.30 11.06
C PHE A 125 -2.07 11.88 12.34
N THR A 126 -1.32 11.14 13.15
CA THR A 126 -0.55 11.73 14.23
C THR A 126 0.71 12.46 13.72
N PHE A 127 1.12 12.22 12.47
CA PHE A 127 2.18 12.95 11.74
C PHE A 127 1.56 13.96 10.78
N MET A 128 0.68 14.82 11.27
CA MET A 128 -0.15 15.70 10.45
C MET A 128 0.68 16.63 9.54
N PHE A 129 1.87 17.04 9.99
CA PHE A 129 2.81 17.87 9.21
C PHE A 129 3.32 17.23 7.91
N THR A 130 3.08 15.93 7.70
CA THR A 130 3.52 15.17 6.52
C THR A 130 2.49 14.12 6.06
N ALA A 131 1.27 14.16 6.63
CA ALA A 131 0.24 13.16 6.36
C ALA A 131 -0.18 13.12 4.89
N ASP A 132 -0.33 14.26 4.26
CA ASP A 132 -0.65 14.41 2.83
C ASP A 132 0.49 13.91 1.94
N CYS A 133 1.74 14.15 2.31
CA CYS A 133 2.91 13.61 1.61
C CYS A 133 2.88 12.08 1.62
N TYR A 134 2.59 11.48 2.76
CA TYR A 134 2.45 10.02 2.87
C TYR A 134 1.27 9.51 2.06
N ALA A 135 0.16 10.24 2.00
CA ALA A 135 -0.98 9.90 1.16
C ALA A 135 -0.62 9.94 -0.34
N VAL A 136 0.22 10.90 -0.79
CA VAL A 136 0.80 10.90 -2.15
C VAL A 136 1.64 9.64 -2.38
N GLY A 137 2.44 9.22 -1.39
CA GLY A 137 3.23 7.99 -1.48
C GLY A 137 2.36 6.74 -1.67
N ILE A 138 1.26 6.63 -0.91
CA ILE A 138 0.26 5.56 -1.06
C ILE A 138 -0.38 5.60 -2.45
N LEU A 139 -0.79 6.79 -2.90
CA LEU A 139 -1.38 6.98 -4.22
C LEU A 139 -0.43 6.52 -5.33
N LEU A 140 0.84 6.92 -5.27
CA LEU A 140 1.87 6.52 -6.23
C LEU A 140 2.12 5.01 -6.23
N ALA A 141 2.14 4.35 -5.06
CA ALA A 141 2.28 2.91 -4.96
C ALA A 141 1.12 2.18 -5.67
N CYS A 142 -0.12 2.59 -5.38
CA CYS A 142 -1.32 2.02 -5.99
C CYS A 142 -1.41 2.30 -7.50
N ALA A 143 -1.10 3.53 -7.93
CA ALA A 143 -1.05 3.92 -9.34
C ALA A 143 0.03 3.13 -10.09
N GLY A 144 1.21 2.96 -9.49
CA GLY A 144 2.29 2.15 -10.06
C GLY A 144 1.88 0.70 -10.29
N ALA A 145 1.26 0.07 -9.29
CA ALA A 145 0.74 -1.29 -9.41
C ALA A 145 -0.33 -1.40 -10.54
N TRP A 146 -1.24 -0.42 -10.61
CA TRP A 146 -2.24 -0.35 -11.66
C TRP A 146 -1.64 -0.20 -13.06
N LEU A 147 -0.68 0.71 -13.26
CA LEU A 147 0.01 0.93 -14.53
C LEU A 147 0.73 -0.32 -15.02
N ILE A 148 1.45 -1.01 -14.13
CA ILE A 148 2.20 -2.24 -14.43
C ILE A 148 1.26 -3.34 -14.95
N ARG A 149 0.05 -3.45 -14.37
CA ARG A 149 -0.92 -4.49 -14.74
C ARG A 149 -1.74 -4.12 -15.97
N LYS A 150 -2.17 -2.86 -16.09
CA LYS A 150 -3.16 -2.44 -17.09
C LYS A 150 -2.55 -2.29 -18.48
N TYR A 151 -1.33 -1.76 -18.60
CA TYR A 151 -0.77 -1.40 -19.89
C TYR A 151 0.48 -2.24 -20.23
N ARG A 152 0.64 -2.51 -21.55
CA ARG A 152 1.81 -3.26 -22.05
C ARG A 152 3.13 -2.57 -21.65
N PHE A 153 3.22 -1.26 -21.86
CA PHE A 153 4.38 -0.42 -21.51
C PHE A 153 4.21 0.31 -20.18
N GLY A 154 3.18 -0.02 -19.40
CA GLY A 154 2.91 0.58 -18.09
C GLY A 154 4.00 0.32 -17.04
N PHE A 155 4.95 -0.58 -17.34
CA PHE A 155 6.10 -0.79 -16.47
C PHE A 155 7.01 0.43 -16.37
N LEU A 156 7.17 1.24 -17.46
CA LEU A 156 7.98 2.46 -17.42
C LEU A 156 7.41 3.50 -16.44
N PRO A 157 6.17 4.01 -16.62
CA PRO A 157 5.60 4.93 -15.63
C PRO A 157 5.36 4.25 -14.27
N GLY A 158 5.17 2.93 -14.23
CA GLY A 158 5.07 2.18 -12.99
C GLY A 158 6.35 2.21 -12.16
N ILE A 159 7.51 2.05 -12.79
CA ILE A 159 8.82 2.21 -12.13
C ILE A 159 8.94 3.62 -11.54
N VAL A 160 8.60 4.65 -12.32
CA VAL A 160 8.66 6.05 -11.84
C VAL A 160 7.77 6.22 -10.60
N CYS A 161 6.52 5.75 -10.65
CA CYS A 161 5.61 5.82 -9.51
C CYS A 161 6.17 5.10 -8.27
N LEU A 162 6.73 3.89 -8.43
CA LEU A 162 7.28 3.13 -7.31
C LEU A 162 8.54 3.80 -6.72
N VAL A 163 9.42 4.34 -7.57
CA VAL A 163 10.63 5.06 -7.13
C VAL A 163 10.26 6.31 -6.34
N LEU A 164 9.31 7.11 -6.84
CA LEU A 164 8.82 8.30 -6.14
C LEU A 164 8.09 7.94 -4.84
N SER A 165 7.28 6.89 -4.84
CA SER A 165 6.61 6.38 -3.64
C SER A 165 7.61 5.99 -2.55
N MET A 166 8.66 5.22 -2.90
CA MET A 166 9.74 4.88 -1.98
C MET A 166 10.54 6.11 -1.53
N GLY A 167 10.68 7.11 -2.41
CA GLY A 167 11.29 8.41 -2.09
C GLY A 167 10.49 9.25 -1.10
N ILE A 168 9.22 8.91 -0.85
CA ILE A 168 8.39 9.45 0.24
C ILE A 168 8.48 8.54 1.46
N TYR A 169 8.18 7.25 1.27
CA TYR A 169 8.21 6.28 2.34
C TYR A 169 8.46 4.86 1.81
N GLN A 170 9.59 4.29 2.19
CA GLN A 170 10.10 3.04 1.62
C GLN A 170 9.13 1.85 1.79
N ALA A 171 8.38 1.82 2.90
CA ALA A 171 7.44 0.74 3.21
C ALA A 171 6.28 0.63 2.20
N TYR A 172 5.99 1.68 1.42
CA TYR A 172 4.90 1.64 0.44
C TYR A 172 5.19 0.75 -0.78
N LEU A 173 6.44 0.33 -0.99
CA LEU A 173 6.72 -0.74 -1.95
C LEU A 173 5.99 -2.03 -1.55
N CYS A 174 5.90 -2.35 -0.26
CA CYS A 174 5.19 -3.53 0.24
C CYS A 174 3.70 -3.50 -0.14
N LEU A 175 3.07 -2.32 -0.09
CA LEU A 175 1.70 -2.11 -0.53
C LEU A 175 1.54 -2.43 -2.02
N ALA A 176 2.41 -1.88 -2.87
CA ALA A 176 2.37 -2.15 -4.31
C ALA A 176 2.59 -3.64 -4.62
N LEU A 177 3.56 -4.28 -3.95
CA LEU A 177 3.83 -5.71 -4.10
C LEU A 177 2.64 -6.56 -3.65
N GLY A 178 2.01 -6.23 -2.53
CA GLY A 178 0.79 -6.89 -2.04
C GLY A 178 -0.33 -6.84 -3.07
N ILE A 179 -0.62 -5.66 -3.62
CA ILE A 179 -1.64 -5.46 -4.66
C ILE A 179 -1.30 -6.26 -5.93
N LEU A 180 -0.04 -6.26 -6.37
CA LEU A 180 0.40 -7.01 -7.56
C LEU A 180 0.25 -8.51 -7.37
N VAL A 181 0.69 -9.06 -6.22
CA VAL A 181 0.57 -10.49 -5.92
C VAL A 181 -0.89 -10.90 -5.76
N MET A 182 -1.71 -10.09 -5.05
CA MET A 182 -3.14 -10.32 -4.93
C MET A 182 -3.82 -10.34 -6.31
N GLY A 183 -3.48 -9.41 -7.18
CA GLY A 183 -4.00 -9.38 -8.53
C GLY A 183 -3.63 -10.62 -9.35
N LEU A 184 -2.38 -11.12 -9.25
CA LEU A 184 -1.96 -12.37 -9.90
C LEU A 184 -2.70 -13.58 -9.33
N PHE A 185 -2.95 -13.58 -8.01
CA PHE A 185 -3.72 -14.63 -7.36
C PHE A 185 -5.17 -14.65 -7.88
N LEU A 186 -5.82 -13.49 -8.02
CA LEU A 186 -7.15 -13.38 -8.60
C LEU A 186 -7.19 -13.78 -10.07
N ASP A 187 -6.14 -13.45 -10.86
CA ASP A 187 -6.02 -13.89 -12.25
C ASP A 187 -6.05 -15.44 -12.35
N MET A 188 -5.50 -16.18 -11.38
CA MET A 188 -5.57 -17.63 -11.34
C MET A 188 -6.98 -18.19 -11.17
N LEU A 189 -7.92 -17.38 -10.66
CA LEU A 189 -9.31 -17.76 -10.43
C LEU A 189 -10.20 -17.49 -11.65
N GLU A 190 -9.73 -16.73 -12.64
CA GLU A 190 -10.45 -16.48 -13.88
C GLU A 190 -10.53 -17.74 -14.75
N GLU A 191 -11.69 -17.98 -15.39
CA GLU A 191 -11.96 -19.23 -16.13
C GLU A 191 -11.05 -19.43 -17.34
N ASN A 192 -10.66 -18.34 -18.00
CA ASN A 192 -9.83 -18.39 -19.21
C ASN A 192 -8.35 -18.07 -18.96
N SER A 193 -7.92 -18.04 -17.70
CA SER A 193 -6.55 -17.70 -17.37
C SER A 193 -5.58 -18.85 -17.66
N ARG A 194 -4.54 -18.55 -18.45
CA ARG A 194 -3.45 -19.51 -18.69
C ARG A 194 -2.38 -19.32 -17.62
N THR A 195 -2.00 -20.39 -16.94
CA THR A 195 -0.96 -20.41 -15.91
C THR A 195 0.34 -19.74 -16.38
N ALA A 196 0.75 -19.99 -17.63
CA ALA A 196 1.95 -19.40 -18.22
C ALA A 196 1.87 -17.86 -18.34
N ASP A 197 0.67 -17.32 -18.61
CA ASP A 197 0.49 -15.85 -18.71
C ASP A 197 0.51 -15.20 -17.35
N VAL A 198 -0.07 -15.83 -16.33
CA VAL A 198 0.02 -15.37 -14.93
C VAL A 198 1.47 -15.40 -14.47
N PHE A 199 2.19 -16.48 -14.71
CA PHE A 199 3.61 -16.59 -14.38
C PHE A 199 4.44 -15.50 -15.04
N ARG A 200 4.25 -15.26 -16.35
CA ARG A 200 4.95 -14.20 -17.09
C ARG A 200 4.66 -12.81 -16.53
N ARG A 201 3.40 -12.52 -16.16
CA ARG A 201 3.02 -11.26 -15.49
C ARG A 201 3.68 -11.14 -14.12
N GLY A 202 3.77 -12.24 -13.36
CA GLY A 202 4.47 -12.29 -12.09
C GLY A 202 5.96 -11.98 -12.22
N VAL A 203 6.64 -12.61 -13.18
CA VAL A 203 8.06 -12.33 -13.49
C VAL A 203 8.24 -10.86 -13.89
N LYS A 204 7.37 -10.32 -14.75
CA LYS A 204 7.40 -8.90 -15.14
C LYS A 204 7.27 -8.00 -13.90
N ALA A 205 6.32 -8.26 -13.02
CA ALA A 205 6.10 -7.46 -11.82
C ALA A 205 7.31 -7.51 -10.88
N PHE A 206 7.90 -8.68 -10.69
CA PHE A 206 9.10 -8.87 -9.89
C PHE A 206 10.30 -8.10 -10.45
N VAL A 207 10.57 -8.21 -11.75
CA VAL A 207 11.66 -7.48 -12.42
C VAL A 207 11.47 -5.97 -12.29
N VAL A 208 10.24 -5.48 -12.49
CA VAL A 208 9.90 -4.05 -12.32
C VAL A 208 10.16 -3.59 -10.89
N ALA A 209 9.78 -4.38 -9.89
CA ALA A 209 10.05 -4.07 -8.50
C ALA A 209 11.56 -4.01 -8.20
N CYS A 210 12.33 -4.98 -8.66
CA CYS A 210 13.79 -4.99 -8.52
C CYS A 210 14.45 -3.76 -9.15
N ILE A 211 14.06 -3.42 -10.38
CA ILE A 211 14.56 -2.22 -11.08
C ILE A 211 14.19 -0.95 -10.29
N SER A 212 12.96 -0.88 -9.76
CA SER A 212 12.52 0.27 -8.97
C SER A 212 13.35 0.44 -7.69
N VAL A 213 13.66 -0.66 -6.98
CA VAL A 213 14.53 -0.62 -5.79
C VAL A 213 15.95 -0.17 -6.15
N VAL A 214 16.51 -0.69 -7.24
CA VAL A 214 17.86 -0.28 -7.70
C VAL A 214 17.88 1.22 -8.03
N ILE A 215 16.93 1.71 -8.81
CA ILE A 215 16.85 3.14 -9.17
C ILE A 215 16.65 4.00 -7.92
N TYR A 216 15.73 3.61 -7.02
CA TYR A 216 15.52 4.30 -5.75
C TYR A 216 16.81 4.39 -4.95
N THR A 217 17.56 3.28 -4.82
CA THR A 217 18.81 3.24 -4.07
C THR A 217 19.88 4.15 -4.69
N ILE A 218 20.00 4.15 -6.02
CA ILE A 218 20.94 5.03 -6.74
C ILE A 218 20.56 6.50 -6.50
N VAL A 219 19.30 6.88 -6.70
CA VAL A 219 18.83 8.26 -6.50
C VAL A 219 19.02 8.70 -5.04
N SER A 220 18.68 7.84 -4.09
CA SER A 220 18.87 8.14 -2.65
C SER A 220 20.33 8.45 -2.33
N ARG A 221 21.29 7.70 -2.88
CA ARG A 221 22.72 7.92 -2.65
C ARG A 221 23.29 9.13 -3.38
N ILE A 222 22.67 9.51 -4.51
CA ILE A 222 23.06 10.76 -5.22
C ILE A 222 22.58 11.98 -4.43
N VAL A 223 21.36 11.92 -3.89
CA VAL A 223 20.76 13.05 -3.16
C VAL A 223 21.32 13.17 -1.75
N TYR A 224 21.52 12.03 -1.08
CA TYR A 224 22.08 11.91 0.28
C TYR A 224 23.19 10.87 0.27
N PRO A 225 24.46 11.27 0.03
CA PRO A 225 25.60 10.34 -0.01
C PRO A 225 25.79 9.57 1.28
N GLN A 226 25.48 10.18 2.41
CA GLN A 226 25.42 9.53 3.74
C GLN A 226 23.99 9.64 4.25
N LEU A 227 23.34 8.50 4.41
CA LEU A 227 22.03 8.44 5.06
C LEU A 227 22.24 8.43 6.57
N ASP A 228 21.43 9.19 7.28
CA ASP A 228 21.47 9.18 8.72
C ASP A 228 21.00 7.83 9.27
N ALA A 229 21.71 7.33 10.27
CA ALA A 229 21.39 6.09 10.96
C ALA A 229 20.13 6.29 11.84
N TYR A 230 18.97 5.99 11.27
CA TYR A 230 17.71 6.06 12.00
C TYR A 230 17.00 4.71 11.93
N ASN A 231 16.92 4.01 13.05
CA ASN A 231 16.18 2.74 13.19
C ASN A 231 16.50 1.69 12.11
N GLY A 232 17.73 1.66 11.58
CA GLY A 232 18.17 0.71 10.55
C GLY A 232 17.69 1.03 9.13
N LEU A 233 17.06 2.20 8.89
CA LEU A 233 16.61 2.60 7.55
C LEU A 233 17.78 2.99 6.62
N ASP A 234 18.94 3.37 7.17
CA ASP A 234 20.18 3.58 6.45
C ASP A 234 20.71 2.32 5.76
N GLN A 235 20.27 1.13 6.23
CA GLN A 235 20.60 -0.16 5.65
C GLN A 235 19.65 -0.58 4.52
N MET A 236 18.68 0.26 4.16
CA MET A 236 17.71 -0.08 3.15
C MET A 236 18.35 -0.38 1.80
N GLY A 237 17.96 -1.50 1.20
CA GLY A 237 18.53 -2.00 -0.05
C GLY A 237 19.84 -2.78 0.10
N LYS A 238 20.41 -2.89 1.29
CA LYS A 238 21.54 -3.81 1.56
C LYS A 238 21.00 -5.20 1.85
N ILE A 239 20.73 -5.97 0.80
CA ILE A 239 20.22 -7.34 0.93
C ILE A 239 21.37 -8.25 1.37
N ASP A 240 21.28 -8.79 2.58
CA ASP A 240 22.18 -9.81 3.08
C ASP A 240 21.66 -11.19 2.65
N LEU A 241 22.28 -11.76 1.62
CA LEU A 241 21.89 -13.06 1.07
C LEU A 241 22.06 -14.21 2.10
N ILE A 242 23.00 -14.09 3.04
CA ILE A 242 23.23 -15.10 4.09
C ILE A 242 22.07 -15.09 5.08
N ARG A 243 21.54 -13.90 5.41
CA ARG A 243 20.39 -13.73 6.31
C ARG A 243 19.05 -13.94 5.64
N LEU A 244 18.99 -13.99 4.30
CA LEU A 244 17.73 -14.01 3.53
C LEU A 244 16.74 -15.10 4.00
N PRO A 245 17.11 -16.37 4.24
CA PRO A 245 16.16 -17.37 4.72
C PRO A 245 15.56 -17.00 6.08
N ARG A 246 16.37 -16.44 6.99
CA ARG A 246 15.89 -15.97 8.31
C ARG A 246 14.95 -14.76 8.17
N LEU A 247 15.23 -13.85 7.24
CA LEU A 247 14.40 -12.66 7.00
C LEU A 247 13.04 -13.05 6.40
N ILE A 248 13.02 -14.03 5.49
CA ILE A 248 11.77 -14.61 4.97
C ILE A 248 10.93 -15.20 6.11
N LEU A 249 11.53 -16.02 6.97
CA LEU A 249 10.82 -16.57 8.14
C LEU A 249 10.34 -15.47 9.09
N ARG A 250 11.14 -14.43 9.30
CA ARG A 250 10.76 -13.26 10.11
C ARG A 250 9.57 -12.51 9.50
N SER A 251 9.49 -12.37 8.18
CA SER A 251 8.36 -11.76 7.49
C SER A 251 7.06 -12.54 7.76
N TYR A 252 7.07 -13.86 7.63
CA TYR A 252 5.92 -14.69 7.97
C TYR A 252 5.56 -14.61 9.46
N LYS A 253 6.56 -14.66 10.34
CA LYS A 253 6.35 -14.52 11.79
C LYS A 253 5.65 -13.21 12.13
N TRP A 254 6.02 -12.09 11.48
CA TRP A 254 5.39 -10.79 11.69
C TRP A 254 3.91 -10.77 11.26
N VAL A 255 3.58 -11.38 10.12
CA VAL A 255 2.17 -11.49 9.68
C VAL A 255 1.35 -12.32 10.67
N VAL A 256 1.87 -13.49 11.09
CA VAL A 256 1.22 -14.32 12.11
C VAL A 256 1.08 -13.56 13.43
N GLN A 257 2.12 -12.86 13.86
CA GLN A 257 2.13 -12.09 15.09
C GLN A 257 1.11 -10.95 15.04
N TYR A 258 1.00 -10.25 13.90
CA TYR A 258 0.06 -9.15 13.72
C TYR A 258 -1.40 -9.62 13.73
N PHE A 259 -1.73 -10.64 12.96
CA PHE A 259 -3.11 -11.05 12.79
C PHE A 259 -3.60 -12.07 13.83
N ILE A 260 -2.72 -12.92 14.36
CA ILE A 260 -3.11 -14.08 15.21
C ILE A 260 -2.67 -13.91 16.66
N LEU A 261 -1.47 -13.34 16.95
CA LEU A 261 -0.89 -13.35 18.29
C LEU A 261 -1.15 -12.07 19.11
N LYS A 262 -2.04 -11.17 18.68
CA LYS A 262 -2.40 -9.94 19.41
C LYS A 262 -1.15 -9.09 19.78
N PRO A 263 -0.51 -8.44 18.80
CA PRO A 263 0.82 -7.86 18.96
C PRO A 263 0.85 -6.59 19.84
N PHE A 264 -0.31 -5.92 19.98
CA PHE A 264 -0.39 -4.63 20.68
C PHE A 264 -1.35 -4.72 21.87
N SER A 265 -0.99 -4.11 22.99
CA SER A 265 -1.79 -4.12 24.23
C SER A 265 -3.16 -3.45 24.08
N PHE A 266 -3.30 -2.49 23.16
CA PHE A 266 -4.55 -1.79 22.90
C PHE A 266 -5.56 -2.59 22.05
N VAL A 267 -5.17 -3.73 21.48
CA VAL A 267 -6.09 -4.57 20.69
C VAL A 267 -7.05 -5.28 21.64
N THR A 268 -8.35 -4.96 21.52
CA THR A 268 -9.39 -5.60 22.34
C THR A 268 -9.56 -7.08 21.97
N ALA A 269 -10.11 -7.87 22.89
CA ALA A 269 -10.39 -9.28 22.63
C ALA A 269 -11.35 -9.49 21.44
N ALA A 270 -12.34 -8.60 21.28
CA ALA A 270 -13.27 -8.63 20.15
C ALA A 270 -12.57 -8.36 18.82
N ALA A 271 -11.72 -7.32 18.75
CA ALA A 271 -10.95 -7.00 17.55
C ALA A 271 -10.00 -8.14 17.19
N TRP A 272 -9.33 -8.74 18.19
CA TRP A 272 -8.49 -9.91 17.96
C TRP A 272 -9.28 -11.10 17.42
N ALA A 273 -10.44 -11.41 18.01
CA ALA A 273 -11.28 -12.52 17.55
C ALA A 273 -11.77 -12.32 16.12
N LEU A 274 -12.13 -11.08 15.74
CA LEU A 274 -12.50 -10.73 14.37
C LEU A 274 -11.32 -10.89 13.39
N ASN A 275 -10.13 -10.48 13.76
CA ASN A 275 -8.93 -10.70 12.94
C ASN A 275 -8.65 -12.18 12.70
N VAL A 276 -8.68 -12.99 13.76
CA VAL A 276 -8.49 -14.45 13.65
C VAL A 276 -9.60 -15.08 12.78
N ALA A 277 -10.86 -14.70 12.99
CA ALA A 277 -11.98 -15.18 12.17
C ALA A 277 -11.80 -14.80 10.69
N SER A 278 -11.36 -13.57 10.39
CA SER A 278 -11.07 -13.12 9.02
C SER A 278 -9.95 -13.93 8.38
N CYS A 279 -8.88 -14.22 9.13
CA CYS A 279 -7.78 -15.06 8.64
C CYS A 279 -8.25 -16.49 8.34
N LEU A 280 -9.05 -17.09 9.23
CA LEU A 280 -9.61 -18.43 9.03
C LEU A 280 -10.55 -18.46 7.83
N LEU A 281 -11.41 -17.45 7.69
CA LEU A 281 -12.30 -17.30 6.53
C LEU A 281 -11.51 -17.19 5.23
N THR A 282 -10.48 -16.33 5.20
CA THR A 282 -9.61 -16.15 4.03
C THR A 282 -8.91 -17.46 3.66
N ALA A 283 -8.32 -18.15 4.64
CA ALA A 283 -7.69 -19.45 4.42
C ALA A 283 -8.71 -20.48 3.88
N GLY A 284 -9.90 -20.53 4.47
CA GLY A 284 -10.99 -21.38 4.01
C GLY A 284 -11.42 -21.07 2.58
N LEU A 285 -11.55 -19.80 2.21
CA LEU A 285 -11.86 -19.38 0.84
C LEU A 285 -10.76 -19.77 -0.15
N VAL A 286 -9.48 -19.57 0.20
CA VAL A 286 -8.34 -19.99 -0.62
C VAL A 286 -8.41 -21.50 -0.89
N ILE A 287 -8.64 -22.31 0.12
CA ILE A 287 -8.77 -23.76 -0.03
C ILE A 287 -10.02 -24.13 -0.85
N ALA A 288 -11.16 -23.51 -0.55
CA ALA A 288 -12.41 -23.75 -1.26
C ALA A 288 -12.31 -23.44 -2.76
N PHE A 289 -11.67 -22.32 -3.14
CA PHE A 289 -11.42 -21.98 -4.54
C PHE A 289 -10.47 -22.97 -5.22
N PHE A 290 -9.40 -23.39 -4.54
CA PHE A 290 -8.49 -24.42 -5.05
C PHE A 290 -9.24 -25.73 -5.42
N ILE A 291 -10.13 -26.17 -4.55
CA ILE A 291 -10.94 -27.39 -4.75
C ILE A 291 -12.02 -27.16 -5.81
N ARG A 292 -12.81 -26.06 -5.68
CA ARG A 292 -13.97 -25.79 -6.56
C ARG A 292 -13.56 -25.56 -8.01
N LYS A 293 -12.48 -24.82 -8.23
CA LYS A 293 -11.92 -24.57 -9.58
C LYS A 293 -11.07 -25.75 -10.09
N LYS A 294 -10.96 -26.82 -9.30
CA LYS A 294 -10.19 -28.04 -9.65
C LYS A 294 -8.75 -27.74 -10.05
N ILE A 295 -8.14 -26.71 -9.43
CA ILE A 295 -6.77 -26.24 -9.77
C ILE A 295 -5.75 -27.36 -9.57
N TYR A 296 -5.99 -28.26 -8.62
CA TYR A 296 -5.17 -29.45 -8.35
C TYR A 296 -5.04 -30.43 -9.51
N LYS A 297 -5.93 -30.37 -10.51
CA LYS A 297 -5.87 -31.28 -11.69
C LYS A 297 -4.69 -30.95 -12.62
N ASN A 298 -4.16 -29.74 -12.55
CA ASN A 298 -2.97 -29.34 -13.35
C ASN A 298 -1.85 -28.98 -12.37
N SER A 299 -0.78 -29.77 -12.37
CA SER A 299 0.34 -29.60 -11.43
C SER A 299 0.98 -28.21 -11.52
N GLY A 300 1.15 -27.65 -12.74
CA GLY A 300 1.71 -26.32 -12.90
C GLY A 300 0.81 -25.22 -12.30
N SER A 301 -0.50 -25.34 -12.51
CA SER A 301 -1.47 -24.41 -11.91
C SER A 301 -1.52 -24.54 -10.40
N ALA A 302 -1.46 -25.77 -9.87
CA ALA A 302 -1.46 -26.00 -8.43
C ALA A 302 -0.21 -25.41 -7.75
N ILE A 303 0.96 -25.64 -8.32
CA ILE A 303 2.22 -25.10 -7.82
C ILE A 303 2.19 -23.57 -7.82
N LEU A 304 1.77 -22.94 -8.94
CA LEU A 304 1.72 -21.49 -9.05
C LEU A 304 0.69 -20.89 -8.06
N TYR A 305 -0.48 -21.53 -7.90
CA TYR A 305 -1.50 -21.09 -6.96
C TYR A 305 -0.99 -21.08 -5.51
N ILE A 306 -0.39 -22.18 -5.06
CA ILE A 306 0.19 -22.30 -3.73
C ILE A 306 1.33 -21.30 -3.56
N PHE A 307 2.19 -21.16 -4.56
CA PHE A 307 3.28 -20.20 -4.54
C PHE A 307 2.76 -18.77 -4.37
N LEU A 308 1.75 -18.34 -5.14
CA LEU A 308 1.16 -17.00 -5.03
C LEU A 308 0.49 -16.79 -3.66
N ALA A 309 -0.21 -17.79 -3.13
CA ALA A 309 -0.80 -17.71 -1.78
C ALA A 309 0.28 -17.50 -0.71
N MET A 310 1.42 -18.17 -0.83
CA MET A 310 2.57 -17.97 0.06
C MET A 310 3.27 -16.61 -0.16
N MET A 311 3.26 -16.10 -1.38
CA MET A 311 3.88 -14.79 -1.68
C MET A 311 3.12 -13.60 -1.10
N VAL A 312 1.81 -13.71 -0.80
CA VAL A 312 1.02 -12.61 -0.22
C VAL A 312 1.64 -12.11 1.11
N PRO A 313 1.80 -12.94 2.15
CA PRO A 313 2.39 -12.48 3.41
C PRO A 313 3.86 -12.04 3.23
N LEU A 314 4.59 -12.64 2.30
CA LEU A 314 5.96 -12.25 2.02
C LEU A 314 6.03 -10.86 1.35
N ALA A 315 5.14 -10.56 0.41
CA ALA A 315 5.03 -9.25 -0.22
C ALA A 315 4.67 -8.17 0.82
N MET A 316 3.71 -8.47 1.70
CA MET A 316 3.33 -7.57 2.79
C MET A 316 4.47 -7.34 3.78
N GLY A 317 5.27 -8.35 4.08
CA GLY A 317 6.41 -8.29 5.00
C GLY A 317 7.75 -7.93 4.36
N SER A 318 7.80 -7.58 3.06
CA SER A 318 9.05 -7.37 2.33
C SER A 318 9.92 -6.23 2.88
N ILE A 319 9.36 -5.30 3.65
CA ILE A 319 10.15 -4.27 4.36
C ILE A 319 11.19 -4.89 5.31
N ILE A 320 10.91 -6.06 5.89
CA ILE A 320 11.83 -6.79 6.78
C ILE A 320 13.05 -7.30 6.02
N ILE A 321 12.85 -7.64 4.74
CA ILE A 321 13.95 -8.10 3.88
C ILE A 321 14.77 -6.89 3.40
N MET A 322 14.11 -5.79 3.13
CA MET A 322 14.75 -4.58 2.60
C MET A 322 15.49 -3.78 3.67
N ALA A 323 15.01 -3.82 4.92
CA ALA A 323 15.59 -3.15 6.07
C ALA A 323 15.62 -4.10 7.27
N PRO A 324 16.56 -5.07 7.30
CA PRO A 324 16.56 -6.17 8.25
C PRO A 324 16.74 -5.75 9.71
N ASP A 325 17.36 -4.62 9.94
CA ASP A 325 17.65 -4.08 11.28
C ASP A 325 16.66 -2.98 11.70
N ALA A 326 15.65 -2.67 10.85
CA ALA A 326 14.65 -1.66 11.16
C ALA A 326 13.69 -2.12 12.27
N SER A 327 13.37 -1.20 13.17
CA SER A 327 12.24 -1.35 14.10
C SER A 327 10.93 -1.10 13.35
N ILE A 328 10.04 -2.10 13.34
CA ILE A 328 8.76 -1.99 12.62
C ILE A 328 7.78 -1.19 13.48
N SER A 329 7.35 -0.04 12.96
CA SER A 329 6.31 0.79 13.54
C SER A 329 4.94 0.52 12.87
N MET A 330 3.84 0.96 13.53
CA MET A 330 2.49 0.85 12.98
C MET A 330 2.36 1.53 11.61
N LEU A 331 3.05 2.65 11.39
CA LEU A 331 3.07 3.37 10.12
C LEU A 331 3.62 2.53 8.96
N MET A 332 4.54 1.59 9.25
CA MET A 332 5.14 0.69 8.25
C MET A 332 4.23 -0.50 7.90
N LEU A 333 3.08 -0.66 8.55
CA LEU A 333 2.18 -1.80 8.39
C LEU A 333 0.95 -1.47 7.54
N TYR A 334 0.94 -0.35 6.84
CA TYR A 334 -0.20 0.08 6.02
C TYR A 334 -0.63 -0.98 4.99
N GLN A 335 0.27 -1.79 4.49
CA GLN A 335 0.00 -2.87 3.55
C GLN A 335 -0.74 -4.08 4.14
N TYR A 336 -1.02 -4.10 5.47
CA TYR A 336 -1.71 -5.21 6.13
C TYR A 336 -3.25 -5.06 6.12
N HIS A 337 -3.77 -3.96 5.55
CA HIS A 337 -5.22 -3.71 5.43
C HIS A 337 -5.93 -4.50 4.33
#